data_d5db29d5c33ef4b3c1ed89fc71a81ea3
#
_entry.id   d5db29d5c33ef4b3c1ed89fc71a81ea3
#
_cell.length_a   1.000
_cell.length_b   1.000
_cell.length_c   1.000
_cell.angle_alpha   90.00
_cell.angle_beta   90.00
_cell.angle_gamma   90.00
#
_symmetry.space_group_name_H-M   'P 1'
#
loop_
_entity.id
_entity.type
_entity.pdbx_description
1 polymer ?
#
loop_
_entity_poly.entity_id
_entity_poly.type
_entity_poly.pdbx_seq_one_letter_code
_entity_poly.pdbx_strand_id
1 'polypeptide(L)'
;MHTIVRLPNSTFKPYASIGTNLLFFEKGKPTQEIWFYEHRVPDNQKAYSMTKPIKIEHLKPCVDWWGGEDRKGRQENKLAWRITTDEVKARSYNLDCKNPHSVADDHGNLDELLTRLNEAEQQTATLCDRLKAILEEALLQ
;
A
#
# COMPACT_ATOMS: atom_id res chain seq x y z
N MET A 1 20.50 -0.86 -12.82
CA MET A 1 19.48 -0.44 -11.82
C MET A 1 19.80 -1.13 -10.52
N HIS A 2 19.69 -0.43 -9.37
CA HIS A 2 20.08 -1.01 -8.09
C HIS A 2 19.02 -0.86 -7.00
N THR A 3 18.06 0.05 -7.17
CA THR A 3 17.02 0.28 -6.14
C THR A 3 15.74 0.79 -6.77
N ILE A 4 14.62 0.32 -6.26
CA ILE A 4 13.27 0.79 -6.58
C ILE A 4 12.61 1.19 -5.26
N VAL A 5 12.18 2.44 -5.14
CA VAL A 5 11.39 2.92 -4.01
C VAL A 5 9.94 3.06 -4.44
N ARG A 6 9.06 2.32 -3.81
CA ARG A 6 7.62 2.34 -4.07
C ARG A 6 6.94 3.38 -3.20
N LEU A 7 6.20 4.25 -3.83
CA LEU A 7 5.38 5.25 -3.17
C LEU A 7 3.91 4.84 -3.16
N PRO A 8 3.16 5.15 -2.10
CA PRO A 8 1.74 4.82 -2.03
C PRO A 8 0.93 5.57 -3.09
N ASN A 9 -0.20 5.00 -3.46
CA ASN A 9 -1.10 5.56 -4.48
C ASN A 9 -1.68 6.94 -4.13
N SER A 10 -1.56 7.36 -2.88
CA SER A 10 -2.03 8.66 -2.40
C SER A 10 -1.01 9.79 -2.54
N THR A 11 0.23 9.49 -2.96
CA THR A 11 1.34 10.47 -2.99
C THR A 11 1.02 11.69 -3.84
N PHE A 12 0.32 11.52 -4.95
CA PHE A 12 -0.01 12.59 -5.89
C PHE A 12 -1.48 13.04 -5.84
N LYS A 13 -2.20 12.69 -4.77
CA LYS A 13 -3.58 13.19 -4.62
C LYS A 13 -3.59 14.72 -4.44
N PRO A 14 -4.58 15.42 -5.00
CA PRO A 14 -5.79 14.94 -5.68
C PRO A 14 -5.62 14.65 -7.18
N TYR A 15 -4.46 14.92 -7.77
CA TYR A 15 -4.24 14.86 -9.22
C TYR A 15 -4.22 13.42 -9.77
N ALA A 16 -3.64 12.50 -9.03
CA ALA A 16 -3.58 11.08 -9.39
C ALA A 16 -3.68 10.19 -8.15
N SER A 17 -4.33 9.03 -8.32
CA SER A 17 -4.43 7.98 -7.31
C SER A 17 -3.81 6.69 -7.86
N ILE A 18 -2.49 6.74 -8.09
CA ILE A 18 -1.73 5.64 -8.66
C ILE A 18 -0.43 5.42 -7.87
N GLY A 19 -0.08 4.16 -7.65
CA GLY A 19 1.22 3.80 -7.08
C GLY A 19 2.34 4.19 -8.04
N THR A 20 3.37 4.82 -7.51
CA THR A 20 4.51 5.31 -8.29
C THR A 20 5.79 4.70 -7.79
N ASN A 21 6.72 4.39 -8.70
CA ASN A 21 8.04 3.87 -8.38
C ASN A 21 9.12 4.88 -8.74
N LEU A 22 10.05 5.11 -7.82
CA LEU A 22 11.29 5.83 -8.07
C LEU A 22 12.37 4.80 -8.43
N LEU A 23 12.93 4.91 -9.61
CA LEU A 23 13.95 3.99 -10.12
C LEU A 23 15.34 4.62 -9.99
N PHE A 24 16.25 3.94 -9.31
CA PHE A 24 17.63 4.37 -9.15
C PHE A 24 18.57 3.43 -9.88
N PHE A 25 19.40 3.98 -10.74
CA PHE A 25 20.36 3.20 -11.52
C PHE A 25 21.70 3.93 -11.68
N GLU A 26 22.73 3.18 -11.89
CA GLU A 26 24.08 3.69 -12.16
C GLU A 26 24.49 3.26 -13.57
N LYS A 27 24.92 4.22 -14.39
CA LYS A 27 25.35 3.95 -15.76
C LYS A 27 26.67 3.18 -15.76
N GLY A 28 26.77 2.17 -16.63
CA GLY A 28 28.02 1.41 -16.84
C GLY A 28 28.27 0.27 -15.86
N LYS A 29 27.40 0.05 -14.89
CA LYS A 29 27.48 -1.11 -14.00
C LYS A 29 26.36 -2.11 -14.28
N PRO A 30 26.68 -3.41 -14.47
CA PRO A 30 25.67 -4.43 -14.62
C PRO A 30 24.87 -4.57 -13.31
N THR A 31 23.59 -4.82 -13.46
CA THR A 31 22.71 -5.10 -12.32
C THR A 31 22.87 -6.55 -11.89
N GLN A 32 23.20 -6.80 -10.64
CA GLN A 32 23.27 -8.13 -10.04
C GLN A 32 22.04 -8.41 -9.18
N GLU A 33 21.64 -7.43 -8.40
CA GLU A 33 20.46 -7.48 -7.52
C GLU A 33 19.74 -6.14 -7.52
N ILE A 34 18.47 -6.18 -7.24
CA ILE A 34 17.62 -4.99 -7.14
C ILE A 34 17.00 -4.97 -5.75
N TRP A 35 17.22 -3.89 -5.02
CA TRP A 35 16.58 -3.63 -3.76
C TRP A 35 15.26 -2.91 -3.98
N PHE A 36 14.24 -3.35 -3.28
CA PHE A 36 12.95 -2.68 -3.20
C PHE A 36 12.80 -2.07 -1.82
N TYR A 37 12.21 -0.90 -1.77
CA TYR A 37 11.80 -0.25 -0.54
C TYR A 37 10.37 0.25 -0.70
N GLU A 38 9.48 -0.16 0.19
CA GLU A 38 8.07 0.25 0.20
C GLU A 38 7.89 1.39 1.20
N HIS A 39 7.69 2.61 0.68
CA HIS A 39 7.33 3.74 1.53
C HIS A 39 5.86 3.65 1.91
N ARG A 40 5.58 3.62 3.21
CA ARG A 40 4.23 3.61 3.76
C ARG A 40 3.84 5.00 4.26
N VAL A 41 2.54 5.28 4.21
CA VAL A 41 1.97 6.47 4.85
C VAL A 41 2.20 6.37 6.36
N PRO A 42 2.62 7.45 7.05
CA PRO A 42 2.79 7.43 8.50
C PRO A 42 1.50 7.04 9.24
N ASP A 43 1.62 6.36 10.38
CA ASP A 43 0.49 5.81 11.16
C ASP A 43 -0.53 6.88 11.61
N ASN A 44 -0.09 8.14 11.70
CA ASN A 44 -0.95 9.26 12.10
C ASN A 44 -1.87 9.77 10.97
N GLN A 45 -1.83 9.17 9.79
CA GLN A 45 -2.69 9.52 8.66
C GLN A 45 -2.98 8.31 7.76
N LYS A 46 -4.20 8.25 7.23
CA LYS A 46 -4.62 7.13 6.37
C LYS A 46 -4.08 7.23 4.93
N ALA A 47 -3.84 8.44 4.44
CA ALA A 47 -3.40 8.71 3.08
C ALA A 47 -2.78 10.11 3.00
N TYR A 48 -1.92 10.32 2.01
CA TYR A 48 -1.50 11.67 1.63
C TYR A 48 -2.66 12.39 0.93
N SER A 49 -2.73 13.71 1.12
CA SER A 49 -3.77 14.57 0.56
C SER A 49 -3.22 15.99 0.31
N MET A 50 -4.02 16.86 -0.31
CA MET A 50 -3.64 18.25 -0.49
C MET A 50 -3.35 18.96 0.85
N THR A 51 -4.10 18.66 1.90
CA THR A 51 -3.90 19.26 3.23
C THR A 51 -2.81 18.58 4.06
N LYS A 52 -2.48 17.34 3.73
CA LYS A 52 -1.41 16.55 4.37
C LYS A 52 -0.53 15.91 3.30
N PRO A 53 0.27 16.69 2.57
CA PRO A 53 1.12 16.18 1.49
C PRO A 53 2.28 15.34 2.04
N ILE A 54 2.91 14.58 1.15
CA ILE A 54 4.18 13.93 1.46
C ILE A 54 5.24 14.99 1.75
N LYS A 55 6.03 14.78 2.81
CA LYS A 55 7.14 15.64 3.20
C LYS A 55 8.44 14.85 3.17
N ILE A 56 9.56 15.54 3.10
CA ILE A 56 10.89 14.91 3.09
C ILE A 56 11.13 14.11 4.38
N GLU A 57 10.60 14.56 5.51
CA GLU A 57 10.72 13.89 6.80
C GLU A 57 10.08 12.49 6.78
N HIS A 58 9.04 12.31 5.97
CA HIS A 58 8.40 11.00 5.82
C HIS A 58 9.29 9.97 5.10
N LEU A 59 10.24 10.45 4.31
CA LEU A 59 11.22 9.60 3.61
C LEU A 59 12.46 9.30 4.45
N LYS A 60 12.59 9.90 5.63
CA LYS A 60 13.74 9.67 6.52
C LYS A 60 14.01 8.19 6.80
N PRO A 61 13.03 7.34 7.10
CA PRO A 61 13.28 5.90 7.27
C PRO A 61 13.89 5.21 6.03
N CYS A 62 13.53 5.68 4.84
CA CYS A 62 14.12 5.21 3.59
C CYS A 62 15.58 5.67 3.46
N VAL A 63 15.86 6.93 3.80
CA VAL A 63 17.21 7.50 3.77
C VAL A 63 18.12 6.82 4.79
N ASP A 64 17.63 6.58 6.00
CA ASP A 64 18.38 5.89 7.06
C ASP A 64 18.70 4.45 6.66
N TRP A 65 17.76 3.77 5.99
CA TRP A 65 17.97 2.42 5.46
C TRP A 65 18.92 2.39 4.25
N TRP A 66 19.07 3.51 3.53
CA TRP A 66 19.79 3.56 2.23
C TRP A 66 21.25 3.14 2.30
N GLY A 67 21.91 3.29 3.44
CA GLY A 67 23.30 2.87 3.65
C GLY A 67 24.35 3.81 3.05
N GLY A 68 24.04 5.10 2.98
CA GLY A 68 24.96 6.13 2.48
C GLY A 68 25.25 6.05 0.98
N GLU A 69 26.28 6.72 0.51
CA GLU A 69 26.68 6.75 -0.91
C GLU A 69 27.06 5.37 -1.44
N ASP A 70 27.74 4.59 -0.64
CA ASP A 70 28.18 3.23 -0.99
C ASP A 70 27.06 2.19 -0.94
N ARG A 71 25.91 2.53 -0.39
CA ARG A 71 24.76 1.62 -0.21
C ARG A 71 25.12 0.34 0.58
N LYS A 72 26.12 0.43 1.48
CA LYS A 72 26.57 -0.68 2.31
C LYS A 72 25.72 -0.81 3.57
N GLY A 73 25.57 -2.05 4.04
CA GLY A 73 24.85 -2.33 5.30
C GLY A 73 23.33 -2.36 5.17
N ARG A 74 22.78 -2.34 3.96
CA ARG A 74 21.35 -2.56 3.76
C ARG A 74 20.94 -3.92 4.26
N GLN A 75 19.85 -3.98 4.99
CA GLN A 75 19.26 -5.21 5.48
C GLN A 75 17.83 -5.34 5.02
N GLU A 76 17.40 -6.57 4.80
CA GLU A 76 15.99 -6.87 4.55
C GLU A 76 15.18 -6.62 5.83
N ASN A 77 14.01 -6.02 5.67
CA ASN A 77 13.08 -5.76 6.76
C ASN A 77 11.65 -5.75 6.22
N LYS A 78 10.67 -5.43 7.06
CA LYS A 78 9.24 -5.39 6.67
C LYS A 78 8.92 -4.47 5.48
N LEU A 79 9.77 -3.49 5.20
CA LEU A 79 9.58 -2.49 4.14
C LEU A 79 10.59 -2.66 3.00
N ALA A 80 11.67 -3.42 3.21
CA ALA A 80 12.75 -3.55 2.26
C ALA A 80 13.12 -5.01 2.00
N TRP A 81 13.24 -5.38 0.74
CA TRP A 81 13.65 -6.71 0.29
C TRP A 81 14.49 -6.59 -0.99
N ARG A 82 15.17 -7.65 -1.35
CA ARG A 82 15.95 -7.71 -2.58
C ARG A 82 15.51 -8.86 -3.47
N ILE A 83 15.78 -8.71 -4.74
CA ILE A 83 15.53 -9.71 -5.77
C ILE A 83 16.76 -9.79 -6.66
N THR A 84 17.17 -11.00 -7.03
CA THR A 84 18.28 -11.23 -7.93
C THR A 84 17.89 -10.96 -9.39
N THR A 85 18.87 -10.64 -10.22
CA THR A 85 18.63 -10.43 -11.65
C THR A 85 18.07 -11.69 -12.31
N ASP A 86 18.42 -12.87 -11.81
CA ASP A 86 17.95 -14.13 -12.41
C ASP A 86 16.47 -14.38 -12.10
N GLU A 87 16.00 -14.01 -10.91
CA GLU A 87 14.57 -14.00 -10.57
C GLU A 87 13.79 -13.01 -11.44
N VAL A 88 14.37 -11.84 -11.72
CA VAL A 88 13.75 -10.84 -12.61
C VAL A 88 13.66 -11.38 -14.05
N LYS A 89 14.70 -12.05 -14.54
CA LYS A 89 14.70 -12.70 -15.86
C LYS A 89 13.64 -13.80 -15.94
N ALA A 90 13.55 -14.66 -14.91
CA ALA A 90 12.54 -15.72 -14.83
C ALA A 90 11.10 -15.19 -14.90
N ARG A 91 10.89 -13.93 -14.47
CA ARG A 91 9.62 -13.20 -14.56
C ARG A 91 9.46 -12.36 -15.82
N SER A 92 10.22 -12.66 -16.87
CA SER A 92 10.22 -11.89 -18.12
C SER A 92 10.47 -10.39 -17.91
N TYR A 93 11.38 -10.06 -16.99
CA TYR A 93 11.75 -8.69 -16.59
C TYR A 93 10.60 -7.89 -15.95
N ASN A 94 9.58 -8.56 -15.44
CA ASN A 94 8.52 -7.90 -14.69
C ASN A 94 9.05 -7.44 -13.32
N LEU A 95 9.07 -6.13 -13.12
CA LEU A 95 9.52 -5.47 -11.87
C LEU A 95 8.39 -5.28 -10.85
N ASP A 96 7.18 -5.74 -11.14
CA ASP A 96 6.10 -5.72 -10.17
C ASP A 96 6.22 -6.89 -9.18
N CYS A 97 7.20 -6.76 -8.29
CA CYS A 97 7.51 -7.73 -7.26
C CYS A 97 6.84 -7.31 -5.96
N LYS A 98 5.81 -8.03 -5.53
CA LYS A 98 5.15 -7.75 -4.25
C LYS A 98 6.14 -7.92 -3.10
N ASN A 99 5.91 -7.15 -2.03
CA ASN A 99 6.69 -7.27 -0.80
C ASN A 99 6.43 -8.65 -0.15
N PRO A 100 7.45 -9.52 -0.02
CA PRO A 100 7.27 -10.84 0.59
C PRO A 100 6.97 -10.78 2.09
N HIS A 101 7.27 -9.65 2.74
CA HIS A 101 7.02 -9.43 4.16
C HIS A 101 5.70 -8.65 4.41
N SER A 102 4.98 -8.26 3.35
CA SER A 102 3.62 -7.78 3.54
C SER A 102 2.79 -8.96 4.00
N VAL A 103 2.21 -8.86 5.19
CA VAL A 103 1.05 -9.67 5.51
C VAL A 103 0.07 -9.32 4.39
N ALA A 104 -0.24 -10.28 3.51
CA ALA A 104 -1.37 -10.12 2.62
C ALA A 104 -2.51 -9.69 3.55
N ASP A 105 -3.22 -8.61 3.21
CA ASP A 105 -4.51 -8.39 3.81
C ASP A 105 -5.29 -9.66 3.49
N ASP A 106 -5.20 -10.60 4.41
CA ASP A 106 -6.06 -11.77 4.42
C ASP A 106 -7.44 -11.17 4.65
N HIS A 107 -8.17 -11.01 3.56
CA HIS A 107 -9.54 -10.48 3.60
C HIS A 107 -10.46 -11.40 4.40
N GLY A 108 -9.87 -12.31 5.18
CA GLY A 108 -10.58 -13.30 5.97
C GLY A 108 -11.11 -14.46 5.10
N ASN A 109 -11.57 -15.47 5.75
CA ASN A 109 -12.28 -16.57 5.09
C ASN A 109 -13.48 -15.99 4.32
N LEU A 110 -13.61 -16.33 3.04
CA LEU A 110 -14.72 -15.88 2.19
C LEU A 110 -16.08 -16.12 2.86
N ASP A 111 -16.22 -17.25 3.55
CA ASP A 111 -17.44 -17.59 4.29
C ASP A 111 -17.71 -16.63 5.46
N GLU A 112 -16.66 -16.17 6.15
CA GLU A 112 -16.80 -15.18 7.21
C GLU A 112 -17.20 -13.81 6.66
N LEU A 113 -16.62 -13.42 5.53
CA LEU A 113 -16.99 -12.15 4.85
C LEU A 113 -18.43 -12.19 4.36
N LEU A 114 -18.87 -13.31 3.78
CA LEU A 114 -20.26 -13.51 3.34
C LEU A 114 -21.23 -13.48 4.54
N THR A 115 -20.86 -14.09 5.65
CA THR A 115 -21.66 -14.05 6.88
C THR A 115 -21.82 -12.63 7.39
N ARG A 116 -20.73 -11.86 7.47
CA ARG A 116 -20.75 -10.46 7.90
C ARG A 116 -21.54 -9.56 6.93
N LEU A 117 -21.47 -9.84 5.63
CA LEU A 117 -22.26 -9.14 4.63
C LEU A 117 -23.77 -9.39 4.87
N ASN A 118 -24.17 -10.64 5.01
CA ASN A 118 -25.57 -11.01 5.26
C ASN A 118 -26.10 -10.38 6.58
N GLU A 119 -25.29 -10.38 7.64
CA GLU A 119 -25.65 -9.71 8.90
C GLU A 119 -25.86 -8.21 8.72
N ALA A 120 -24.99 -7.55 7.97
CA ALA A 120 -25.10 -6.11 7.70
C ALA A 120 -26.34 -5.79 6.84
N GLU A 121 -26.67 -6.62 5.86
CA GLU A 121 -27.89 -6.50 5.05
C GLU A 121 -29.16 -6.67 5.89
N GLN A 122 -29.21 -7.65 6.78
CA GLN A 122 -30.34 -7.86 7.71
C GLN A 122 -30.51 -6.68 8.67
N GLN A 123 -29.43 -6.16 9.22
CA GLN A 123 -29.47 -4.96 10.07
C GLN A 123 -30.02 -3.77 9.32
N THR A 124 -29.57 -3.56 8.09
CA THR A 124 -30.05 -2.48 7.22
C THR A 124 -31.53 -2.61 6.93
N ALA A 125 -32.01 -3.80 6.56
CA ALA A 125 -33.42 -4.07 6.32
C ALA A 125 -34.28 -3.77 7.55
N THR A 126 -33.84 -4.24 8.73
CA THR A 126 -34.54 -3.99 10.01
C THR A 126 -34.64 -2.49 10.34
N LEU A 127 -33.55 -1.74 10.09
CA LEU A 127 -33.54 -0.30 10.30
C LEU A 127 -34.47 0.42 9.32
N CYS A 128 -34.49 0.01 8.07
CA CYS A 128 -35.43 0.55 7.07
C CYS A 128 -36.88 0.31 7.46
N ASP A 129 -37.21 -0.89 7.94
CA ASP A 129 -38.59 -1.22 8.35
C ASP A 129 -39.03 -0.42 9.59
N ARG A 130 -38.13 -0.24 10.56
CA ARG A 130 -38.39 0.65 11.72
C ARG A 130 -38.61 2.09 11.27
N LEU A 131 -37.83 2.57 10.33
CA LEU A 131 -37.96 3.93 9.82
C LEU A 131 -39.30 4.12 9.10
N LYS A 132 -39.73 3.14 8.29
CA LYS A 132 -41.06 3.15 7.65
C LYS A 132 -42.17 3.17 8.69
N ALA A 133 -42.09 2.32 9.71
CA ALA A 133 -43.12 2.30 10.77
C ALA A 133 -43.25 3.64 11.51
N ILE A 134 -42.12 4.29 11.83
CA ILE A 134 -42.11 5.62 12.46
C ILE A 134 -42.72 6.68 11.53
N LEU A 135 -42.42 6.63 10.24
CA LEU A 135 -42.97 7.56 9.27
C LEU A 135 -44.47 7.36 9.07
N GLU A 136 -44.96 6.13 9.02
CA GLU A 136 -46.35 5.79 8.95
C GLU A 136 -47.13 6.31 10.17
N GLU A 137 -46.56 6.11 11.39
CA GLU A 137 -47.16 6.62 12.62
C GLU A 137 -47.19 8.15 12.65
N ALA A 138 -46.14 8.83 12.16
CA ALA A 138 -46.11 10.29 12.09
C ALA A 138 -47.05 10.89 11.05
N LEU A 139 -47.40 10.14 10.01
CA LEU A 139 -48.35 10.59 8.96
C LEU A 139 -49.82 10.36 9.35
N LEU A 140 -50.10 9.55 10.36
CA LEU A 140 -51.44 9.27 10.85
C LEU A 140 -51.88 10.20 12.01
N GLN A 141 -50.97 11.07 12.46
CA GLN A 141 -51.26 12.17 13.42
C GLN A 141 -51.52 13.50 12.68
#